data_bf1c5510bb8af38d4e0232b517752d40
#
_entry.id   bf1c5510bb8af38d4e0232b517752d40
#
_cell.length_a   1.000
_cell.length_b   1.000
_cell.length_c   1.000
_cell.angle_alpha   90.00
_cell.angle_beta   90.00
_cell.angle_gamma   90.00
#
_symmetry.space_group_name_H-M   'P 1'
#
loop_
_entity.id
_entity.type
_entity.pdbx_description
1 polymer ?
#
loop_
_entity_poly.entity_id
_entity_poly.type
_entity_poly.pdbx_seq_one_letter_code
_entity_poly.pdbx_strand_id
1 'polypeptide(L)'
;MNELTLLTFGVYGHPLNRQCGAPVRMVMPWKYGFKSIKSIVLIEFTKSRPRTFWSDASNEYGFWANANPRFDHSRWSQATEVFLNTNQRIPTQLYNGYQDFVGHLYPENDRQYFY
;
A
#
# COMPACT_ATOMS: atom_id res chain seq x y z
N MET A 1 -1.85 -12.87 7.68
CA MET A 1 -1.00 -12.54 6.51
C MET A 1 -1.77 -12.93 5.27
N ASN A 2 -1.60 -12.20 4.19
CA ASN A 2 -2.22 -12.46 2.88
C ASN A 2 -1.13 -12.99 1.93
N GLU A 3 -1.49 -13.84 0.97
CA GLU A 3 -0.56 -14.42 -0.02
C GLU A 3 0.15 -13.38 -0.89
N LEU A 4 -0.44 -12.18 -1.05
CA LEU A 4 0.14 -11.07 -1.80
C LEU A 4 1.06 -10.17 -0.96
N THR A 5 1.22 -10.45 0.34
CA THR A 5 2.18 -9.74 1.18
C THR A 5 3.55 -10.39 1.05
N LEU A 6 4.47 -9.71 0.40
CA LEU A 6 5.78 -10.25 0.07
C LEU A 6 6.89 -9.58 0.89
N LEU A 7 7.82 -10.40 1.40
CA LEU A 7 9.12 -9.92 1.88
C LEU A 7 10.13 -10.10 0.76
N THR A 8 10.73 -9.00 0.34
CA THR A 8 11.57 -8.94 -0.85
C THR A 8 13.01 -8.62 -0.46
N PHE A 9 13.95 -9.39 -1.00
CA PHE A 9 15.39 -9.26 -0.77
C PHE A 9 16.15 -8.77 -2.00
N GLY A 10 15.47 -8.73 -3.16
CA GLY A 10 16.07 -8.33 -4.44
C GLY A 10 15.08 -7.64 -5.36
N VAL A 11 15.61 -7.02 -6.41
CA VAL A 11 14.84 -6.38 -7.49
C VAL A 11 15.58 -6.55 -8.80
N TYR A 12 14.87 -6.87 -9.87
CA TYR A 12 15.44 -7.06 -11.22
C TYR A 12 16.62 -8.04 -11.26
N GLY A 13 16.56 -9.14 -10.49
CA GLY A 13 17.63 -10.14 -10.45
C GLY A 13 18.84 -9.79 -9.57
N HIS A 14 18.83 -8.66 -8.86
CA HIS A 14 19.91 -8.19 -8.01
C HIS A 14 19.45 -8.04 -6.54
N PRO A 15 20.35 -8.20 -5.55
CA PRO A 15 20.05 -7.85 -4.17
C PRO A 15 19.59 -6.39 -4.04
N LEU A 16 18.74 -6.12 -3.05
CA LEU A 16 18.33 -4.76 -2.76
C LEU A 16 19.53 -3.88 -2.38
N ASN A 17 19.62 -2.70 -2.97
CA ASN A 17 20.49 -1.65 -2.48
C ASN A 17 19.80 -0.84 -1.36
N ARG A 18 20.53 0.07 -0.71
CA ARG A 18 20.00 0.90 0.38
C ARG A 18 18.79 1.73 -0.04
N GLN A 19 18.83 2.33 -1.22
CA GLN A 19 17.74 3.15 -1.76
C GLN A 19 16.48 2.32 -2.04
N CYS A 20 16.65 1.07 -2.48
CA CYS A 20 15.55 0.14 -2.75
C CYS A 20 14.99 -0.52 -1.48
N GLY A 21 15.66 -0.35 -0.32
CA GLY A 21 15.16 -0.82 0.96
C GLY A 21 15.87 -2.04 1.53
N ALA A 22 17.18 -2.20 1.26
CA ALA A 22 17.99 -3.24 1.92
C ALA A 22 17.91 -3.11 3.46
N PRO A 23 18.05 -4.21 4.23
CA PRO A 23 18.29 -5.59 3.79
C PRO A 23 17.04 -6.30 3.26
N VAL A 24 15.85 -5.92 3.73
CA VAL A 24 14.57 -6.50 3.33
C VAL A 24 13.49 -5.43 3.29
N ARG A 25 12.60 -5.54 2.33
CA ARG A 25 11.42 -4.68 2.23
C ARG A 25 10.14 -5.50 2.13
N MET A 26 9.04 -4.89 2.56
CA MET A 26 7.70 -5.42 2.31
C MET A 26 7.16 -4.88 0.99
N VAL A 27 6.34 -5.68 0.30
CA VAL A 27 5.55 -5.27 -0.85
C VAL A 27 4.10 -5.65 -0.61
N MET A 28 3.22 -4.65 -0.69
CA MET A 28 1.76 -4.79 -0.60
C MET A 28 1.13 -4.08 -1.81
N PRO A 29 0.94 -4.78 -2.95
CA PRO A 29 0.63 -4.13 -4.22
C PRO A 29 -0.74 -3.44 -4.27
N TRP A 30 -1.68 -3.81 -3.40
CA TRP A 30 -3.03 -3.23 -3.35
C TRP A 30 -3.14 -1.96 -2.49
N LYS A 31 -2.04 -1.53 -1.87
CA LYS A 31 -2.00 -0.37 -0.97
C LYS A 31 -1.12 0.74 -1.53
N TYR A 32 -1.25 1.91 -0.95
CA TYR A 32 -0.31 3.01 -1.21
C TYR A 32 1.12 2.61 -0.89
N GLY A 33 2.06 3.14 -1.68
CA GLY A 33 3.47 2.73 -1.64
C GLY A 33 4.15 2.83 -0.28
N PHE A 34 3.74 3.76 0.60
CA PHE A 34 4.32 3.87 1.94
C PHE A 34 4.02 2.66 2.85
N LYS A 35 3.00 1.86 2.53
CA LYS A 35 2.74 0.58 3.22
C LYS A 35 3.72 -0.51 2.82
N SER A 36 4.43 -0.35 1.73
CA SER A 36 5.51 -1.22 1.28
C SER A 36 6.82 -0.79 1.93
N ILE A 37 6.96 -1.09 3.21
CA ILE A 37 8.02 -0.59 4.10
C ILE A 37 9.40 -1.04 3.61
N LYS A 38 10.37 -0.11 3.64
CA LYS A 38 11.77 -0.35 3.29
C LYS A 38 12.63 -0.55 4.54
N SER A 39 13.75 -1.25 4.38
CA SER A 39 14.81 -1.38 5.39
C SER A 39 14.30 -1.92 6.73
N ILE A 40 13.55 -3.00 6.66
CA ILE A 40 12.98 -3.65 7.83
C ILE A 40 14.10 -4.25 8.68
N VAL A 41 14.13 -3.88 9.96
CA VAL A 41 15.09 -4.41 10.95
C VAL A 41 14.38 -5.13 12.10
N LEU A 42 13.06 -4.95 12.23
CA LEU A 42 12.24 -5.60 13.25
C LEU A 42 10.85 -5.87 12.70
N ILE A 43 10.32 -7.05 12.99
CA ILE A 43 8.93 -7.42 12.75
C ILE A 43 8.35 -7.86 14.09
N GLU A 44 7.29 -7.19 14.53
CA GLU A 44 6.62 -7.47 15.78
C GLU A 44 5.13 -7.82 15.55
N PHE A 45 4.66 -8.89 16.15
CA PHE A 45 3.26 -9.29 16.12
C PHE A 45 2.54 -8.75 17.36
N THR A 46 1.55 -7.90 17.15
CA THR A 46 0.79 -7.26 18.23
C THR A 46 -0.66 -7.72 18.25
N LYS A 47 -1.27 -7.75 19.44
CA LYS A 47 -2.71 -8.08 19.61
C LYS A 47 -3.61 -6.88 19.32
N SER A 48 -3.08 -5.67 19.42
CA SER A 48 -3.81 -4.43 19.20
C SER A 48 -3.20 -3.67 18.03
N ARG A 49 -4.02 -2.86 17.36
CA ARG A 49 -3.55 -2.00 16.27
C ARG A 49 -2.54 -0.98 16.80
N PRO A 50 -1.29 -0.98 16.33
CA PRO A 50 -0.30 -0.02 16.77
C PRO A 50 -0.59 1.36 16.20
N ARG A 51 -0.14 2.39 16.90
CA ARG A 51 -0.03 3.74 16.33
C ARG A 51 1.13 3.77 15.35
N THR A 52 0.93 4.44 14.22
CA THR A 52 1.96 4.64 13.21
C THR A 52 2.08 6.12 12.86
N PHE A 53 3.22 6.53 12.33
CA PHE A 53 3.42 7.91 11.88
C PHE A 53 2.28 8.41 10.97
N TRP A 54 1.88 7.62 9.99
CA TRP A 54 0.84 8.00 9.04
C TRP A 54 -0.58 7.93 9.63
N SER A 55 -0.83 7.08 10.62
CA SER A 55 -2.11 7.08 11.31
C SER A 55 -2.27 8.29 12.24
N ASP A 56 -1.17 8.81 12.76
CA ASP A 56 -1.15 10.03 13.58
C ASP A 56 -1.27 11.30 12.70
N ALA A 57 -0.78 11.25 11.47
CA ALA A 57 -0.99 12.26 10.45
C ALA A 57 -2.31 11.98 9.68
N SER A 58 -3.42 11.89 10.40
CA SER A 58 -4.72 11.40 9.91
C SER A 58 -5.31 12.17 8.71
N ASN A 59 -4.87 13.41 8.49
CA ASN A 59 -5.30 14.20 7.33
C ASN A 59 -4.59 13.82 6.03
N GLU A 60 -3.56 12.98 6.10
CA GLU A 60 -2.75 12.58 4.95
C GLU A 60 -3.13 11.17 4.49
N TYR A 61 -2.78 10.17 5.31
CA TYR A 61 -3.00 8.76 5.00
C TYR A 61 -3.49 8.04 6.25
N GLY A 62 -4.51 7.24 6.11
CA GLY A 62 -5.00 6.43 7.20
C GLY A 62 -4.11 5.22 7.49
N PHE A 63 -4.54 4.42 8.44
CA PHE A 63 -3.84 3.20 8.82
C PHE A 63 -3.81 2.17 7.69
N TRP A 64 -4.92 1.99 7.00
CA TRP A 64 -5.05 0.94 5.98
C TRP A 64 -4.46 1.34 4.62
N ALA A 65 -4.70 2.56 4.18
CA ALA A 65 -4.17 3.15 2.95
C ALA A 65 -4.34 2.23 1.72
N ASN A 66 -5.54 1.70 1.54
CA ASN A 66 -5.90 0.90 0.38
C ASN A 66 -6.13 1.81 -0.84
N ALA A 67 -5.72 1.36 -2.02
CA ALA A 67 -6.03 2.06 -3.26
C ALA A 67 -7.51 1.84 -3.64
N ASN A 68 -8.32 2.91 -3.56
CA ASN A 68 -9.74 2.85 -3.92
C ASN A 68 -10.17 4.09 -4.72
N PRO A 69 -10.52 3.94 -6.00
CA PRO A 69 -10.93 5.05 -6.86
C PRO A 69 -12.29 5.67 -6.51
N ARG A 70 -13.07 5.03 -5.63
CA ARG A 70 -14.40 5.49 -5.21
C ARG A 70 -14.36 6.55 -4.10
N PHE A 71 -13.21 6.71 -3.45
CA PHE A 71 -13.03 7.66 -2.34
C PHE A 71 -11.86 8.58 -2.64
N ASP A 72 -12.14 9.88 -2.69
CA ASP A 72 -11.09 10.86 -2.89
C ASP A 72 -10.25 11.04 -1.62
N HIS A 73 -8.97 11.21 -1.81
CA HIS A 73 -8.08 11.76 -0.79
C HIS A 73 -8.43 13.25 -0.57
N SER A 74 -8.13 13.77 0.62
CA SER A 74 -8.43 15.18 0.96
C SER A 74 -7.78 16.21 0.01
N ARG A 75 -6.71 15.83 -0.69
CA ARG A 75 -5.94 16.72 -1.57
C ARG A 75 -5.91 16.33 -3.05
N TRP A 76 -6.34 15.13 -3.40
CA TRP A 76 -6.37 14.68 -4.80
C TRP A 76 -7.45 13.63 -5.05
N SER A 77 -7.85 13.50 -6.30
CA SER A 77 -8.70 12.39 -6.71
C SER A 77 -7.89 11.12 -6.91
N GLN A 78 -8.43 9.99 -6.47
CA GLN A 78 -7.88 8.66 -6.68
C GLN A 78 -8.47 7.94 -7.91
N ALA A 79 -9.36 8.62 -8.65
CA ALA A 79 -10.08 8.01 -9.75
C ALA A 79 -9.19 7.62 -10.93
N THR A 80 -8.05 8.30 -11.09
CA THR A 80 -7.11 8.03 -12.19
C THR A 80 -5.67 8.03 -11.71
N GLU A 81 -4.83 7.28 -12.40
CA GLU A 81 -3.39 7.21 -12.17
C GLU A 81 -2.61 7.42 -13.47
N VAL A 82 -1.32 7.66 -13.35
CA VAL A 82 -0.42 7.83 -14.48
C VAL A 82 0.52 6.64 -14.58
N PHE A 83 0.50 5.98 -15.72
CA PHE A 83 1.37 4.85 -15.98
C PHE A 83 2.81 5.32 -16.19
N LEU A 84 3.74 4.89 -15.33
CA LEU A 84 5.09 5.45 -15.25
C LEU A 84 5.88 5.39 -16.56
N ASN A 85 5.71 4.33 -17.35
CA ASN A 85 6.51 4.13 -18.56
C ASN A 85 6.01 4.93 -19.76
N THR A 86 4.73 5.26 -19.81
CA THR A 86 4.09 5.89 -20.98
C THR A 86 3.54 7.28 -20.68
N ASN A 87 3.50 7.69 -19.41
CA ASN A 87 2.77 8.87 -18.92
C ASN A 87 1.28 8.88 -19.32
N GLN A 88 0.75 7.74 -19.72
CA GLN A 88 -0.66 7.61 -20.05
C GLN A 88 -1.49 7.65 -18.76
N ARG A 89 -2.54 8.46 -18.76
CA ARG A 89 -3.53 8.47 -17.67
C ARG A 89 -4.55 7.36 -17.89
N ILE A 90 -4.72 6.52 -16.88
CA ILE A 90 -5.64 5.39 -16.89
C ILE A 90 -6.57 5.46 -15.66
N PRO A 91 -7.77 4.86 -15.70
CA PRO A 91 -8.60 4.68 -14.52
C PRO A 91 -7.88 3.84 -13.47
N THR A 92 -7.87 4.28 -12.22
CA THR A 92 -7.35 3.48 -11.11
C THR A 92 -8.27 2.30 -10.85
N GLN A 93 -7.71 1.12 -10.73
CA GLN A 93 -8.46 -0.08 -10.39
C GLN A 93 -8.60 -0.21 -8.87
N LEU A 94 -9.75 -0.73 -8.42
CA LEU A 94 -9.97 -1.01 -7.00
C LEU A 94 -8.88 -1.98 -6.47
N TYR A 95 -8.24 -1.59 -5.36
CA TYR A 95 -7.07 -2.29 -4.81
C TYR A 95 -5.95 -2.51 -5.85
N ASN A 96 -5.75 -1.56 -6.77
CA ASN A 96 -4.79 -1.68 -7.88
C ASN A 96 -5.00 -2.94 -8.74
N GLY A 97 -6.24 -3.41 -8.88
CA GLY A 97 -6.60 -4.62 -9.64
C GLY A 97 -6.54 -5.93 -8.84
N TYR A 98 -6.27 -5.87 -7.54
CA TYR A 98 -6.21 -7.06 -6.69
C TYR A 98 -7.50 -7.33 -5.90
N GLN A 99 -8.64 -6.81 -6.35
CA GLN A 99 -9.91 -6.94 -5.63
C GLN A 99 -10.29 -8.39 -5.32
N ASP A 100 -10.12 -9.30 -6.27
CA ASP A 100 -10.50 -10.70 -6.11
C ASP A 100 -9.72 -11.42 -5.01
N PHE A 101 -8.50 -10.93 -4.71
CA PHE A 101 -7.60 -11.51 -3.72
C PHE A 101 -7.72 -10.87 -2.34
N VAL A 102 -8.08 -9.60 -2.26
CA VAL A 102 -8.04 -8.85 -1.00
C VAL A 102 -9.36 -8.20 -0.62
N GLY A 103 -10.34 -8.12 -1.53
CA GLY A 103 -11.62 -7.45 -1.27
C GLY A 103 -12.36 -8.02 -0.05
N HIS A 104 -12.29 -9.32 0.16
CA HIS A 104 -12.91 -10.00 1.30
C HIS A 104 -12.34 -9.57 2.67
N LEU A 105 -11.15 -8.95 2.71
CA LEU A 105 -10.52 -8.47 3.93
C LEU A 105 -11.08 -7.12 4.41
N TYR A 106 -11.79 -6.40 3.53
CA TYR A 106 -12.26 -5.04 3.76
C TYR A 106 -13.74 -4.93 3.38
N PRO A 107 -14.64 -4.62 4.31
CA PRO A 107 -16.05 -4.36 3.98
C PRO A 107 -16.17 -3.23 2.95
N GLU A 108 -16.91 -3.45 1.87
CA GLU A 108 -16.96 -2.57 0.69
C GLU A 108 -17.40 -1.13 0.96
N ASN A 109 -18.16 -0.92 2.03
CA ASN A 109 -18.78 0.38 2.32
C ASN A 109 -18.17 1.10 3.52
N ASP A 110 -17.08 0.60 4.06
CA ASP A 110 -16.50 1.19 5.26
C ASP A 110 -15.31 2.09 4.92
N ARG A 111 -15.58 3.39 4.85
CA ARG A 111 -14.59 4.43 4.54
C ARG A 111 -13.32 4.34 5.41
N GLN A 112 -13.44 3.85 6.65
CA GLN A 112 -12.29 3.70 7.55
C GLN A 112 -11.18 2.78 7.01
N TYR A 113 -11.50 1.86 6.09
CA TYR A 113 -10.50 0.96 5.50
C TYR A 113 -9.74 1.55 4.30
N PHE A 114 -10.04 2.78 3.92
CA PHE A 114 -9.38 3.44 2.79
C PHE A 114 -8.39 4.52 3.22
N TYR A 115 -8.41 4.83 4.52
CA TYR A 115 -7.49 5.78 5.12
C TYR A 115 -6.78 5.18 6.34
#